data_44dde9151364d827bbc2118f87c5d6a2
#
_entry.id   44dde9151364d827bbc2118f87c5d6a2
#
_cell.length_a   1.000
_cell.length_b   1.000
_cell.length_c   1.000
_cell.angle_alpha   90.00
_cell.angle_beta   90.00
_cell.angle_gamma   90.00
#
_symmetry.space_group_name_H-M   'P 1'
#
loop_
_entity.id
_entity.type
_entity.pdbx_description
1 polymer ?
#
loop_
_entity_poly.entity_id
_entity_poly.type
_entity_poly.pdbx_seq_one_letter_code
_entity_poly.pdbx_strand_id
1 'polypeptide(L)'
;MADTNSIASRESAQDIVLSAEHVSKSFGGIAALTDVSFELHRGEVHALMGENGAGKSTLMKILSGVYTGYDGTVRVDGRPTGFAGVRDAEDAGIAIIHQELNLVPELSVADNIFLGREKLIAGLIVDRKASSRSAAALLERLGIALDPDARVGTLRVGEQQLVEIAKALSLSARILIMDEPTSALSPAECQRLFRIIRQLADSGVAIVYISHRIDEVMHLADRVTVFRDGRHVLTDTMARLDENAIIAAMVGRNLLSSSQEERAPGGKTVLSVADLSLSKPDRQGWRAVLGGVSFDLAAGEILGIGGLLGSGRTEIVETIFGSSTGRAGGAIRLDGQLVDIRSPRDARRLGIALVTEDRKTQGLHLKASITDNVALPLVGALSRFGIRSTAGEQALARQAVKALGIRCEDIEQAAGTLSGG
;
A
#
# COMPACT_ATOMS: atom_id res chain seq x y z
N MET A 1 11.67 -35.57 -34.91
CA MET A 1 10.86 -35.09 -33.76
C MET A 1 11.70 -34.40 -32.64
N ALA A 2 12.91 -33.94 -32.97
CA ALA A 2 13.81 -33.30 -31.96
C ALA A 2 13.99 -31.79 -32.15
N ASP A 3 13.45 -31.17 -33.19
CA ASP A 3 13.71 -29.76 -33.50
C ASP A 3 12.58 -28.78 -33.08
N THR A 4 11.37 -29.26 -32.82
CA THR A 4 10.23 -28.37 -32.49
C THR A 4 10.29 -27.83 -31.07
N ASN A 5 10.92 -28.55 -30.15
CA ASN A 5 11.06 -28.12 -28.75
C ASN A 5 12.18 -27.07 -28.54
N SER A 6 13.16 -27.06 -29.44
CA SER A 6 14.30 -26.11 -29.44
C SER A 6 13.93 -24.74 -30.01
N ILE A 7 12.97 -24.69 -30.93
CA ILE A 7 12.48 -23.43 -31.53
C ILE A 7 11.53 -22.73 -30.56
N ALA A 8 10.58 -23.45 -29.93
CA ALA A 8 9.67 -22.90 -28.92
C ALA A 8 10.41 -22.37 -27.68
N SER A 9 11.49 -23.03 -27.25
CA SER A 9 12.32 -22.57 -26.12
C SER A 9 13.21 -21.36 -26.48
N ARG A 10 13.56 -21.18 -27.79
CA ARG A 10 14.31 -20.01 -28.26
C ARG A 10 13.42 -18.79 -28.51
N GLU A 11 12.20 -18.97 -29.00
CA GLU A 11 11.21 -17.89 -29.11
C GLU A 11 10.77 -17.36 -27.75
N SER A 12 10.55 -18.21 -26.74
CA SER A 12 10.22 -17.78 -25.37
C SER A 12 11.35 -17.01 -24.68
N ALA A 13 12.62 -17.30 -25.00
CA ALA A 13 13.77 -16.61 -24.41
C ALA A 13 13.98 -15.19 -25.00
N GLN A 14 13.51 -14.94 -26.22
CA GLN A 14 13.61 -13.61 -26.87
C GLN A 14 12.58 -12.61 -26.38
N ASP A 15 11.54 -13.04 -25.68
CA ASP A 15 10.48 -12.17 -25.16
C ASP A 15 10.67 -11.74 -23.69
N ILE A 16 11.68 -12.28 -22.98
CA ILE A 16 11.97 -11.89 -21.59
C ILE A 16 12.64 -10.51 -21.59
N VAL A 17 11.95 -9.51 -21.05
CA VAL A 17 12.45 -8.13 -20.96
C VAL A 17 13.11 -7.83 -19.61
N LEU A 18 12.76 -8.59 -18.55
CA LEU A 18 13.35 -8.47 -17.22
C LEU A 18 13.43 -9.84 -16.57
N SER A 19 14.58 -10.20 -16.02
CA SER A 19 14.70 -11.37 -15.16
C SER A 19 15.52 -11.07 -13.90
N ALA A 20 15.20 -11.80 -12.85
CA ALA A 20 15.98 -11.90 -11.62
C ALA A 20 16.32 -13.39 -11.43
N GLU A 21 17.59 -13.70 -11.24
CA GLU A 21 18.11 -15.07 -11.13
C GLU A 21 18.79 -15.24 -9.79
N HIS A 22 18.29 -16.17 -8.97
CA HIS A 22 18.88 -16.53 -7.67
C HIS A 22 19.10 -15.34 -6.72
N VAL A 23 18.16 -14.39 -6.70
CA VAL A 23 18.29 -13.17 -5.91
C VAL A 23 18.07 -13.45 -4.44
N SER A 24 19.06 -13.04 -3.61
CA SER A 24 18.98 -13.08 -2.16
C SER A 24 19.29 -11.72 -1.55
N LYS A 25 18.59 -11.35 -0.48
CA LYS A 25 18.77 -10.09 0.25
C LYS A 25 18.45 -10.25 1.71
N SER A 26 19.38 -9.77 2.55
CA SER A 26 19.18 -9.72 4.00
C SER A 26 19.32 -8.30 4.53
N PHE A 27 18.62 -8.01 5.62
CA PHE A 27 18.70 -6.76 6.37
C PHE A 27 18.98 -7.11 7.83
N GLY A 28 20.09 -6.60 8.38
CA GLY A 28 20.44 -6.85 9.79
C GLY A 28 20.46 -8.33 10.19
N GLY A 29 20.89 -9.21 9.29
CA GLY A 29 20.90 -10.66 9.55
C GLY A 29 19.57 -11.38 9.29
N ILE A 30 18.49 -10.66 9.00
CA ILE A 30 17.18 -11.25 8.66
C ILE A 30 17.06 -11.36 7.13
N ALA A 31 16.88 -12.59 6.62
CA ALA A 31 16.67 -12.81 5.20
C ALA A 31 15.28 -12.28 4.76
N ALA A 32 15.27 -11.33 3.84
CA ALA A 32 14.06 -10.79 3.22
C ALA A 32 13.73 -11.48 1.89
N LEU A 33 14.78 -11.95 1.19
CA LEU A 33 14.68 -12.81 0.00
C LEU A 33 15.74 -13.92 0.10
N THR A 34 15.36 -15.12 -0.31
CA THR A 34 16.27 -16.28 -0.33
C THR A 34 16.09 -17.04 -1.64
N ASP A 35 17.10 -16.95 -2.50
CA ASP A 35 17.19 -17.71 -3.76
C ASP A 35 15.94 -17.56 -4.65
N VAL A 36 15.53 -16.30 -4.90
CA VAL A 36 14.33 -15.98 -5.65
C VAL A 36 14.66 -15.77 -7.11
N SER A 37 13.89 -16.40 -8.00
CA SER A 37 13.92 -16.14 -9.46
C SER A 37 12.57 -15.62 -9.93
N PHE A 38 12.61 -14.70 -10.91
CA PHE A 38 11.44 -14.04 -11.48
C PHE A 38 11.73 -13.67 -12.93
N GLU A 39 10.74 -13.81 -13.81
CA GLU A 39 10.82 -13.45 -15.22
C GLU A 39 9.59 -12.68 -15.65
N LEU A 40 9.78 -11.68 -16.49
CA LEU A 40 8.73 -10.84 -17.07
C LEU A 40 8.86 -10.78 -18.58
N HIS A 41 7.79 -11.06 -19.29
CA HIS A 41 7.74 -11.05 -20.74
C HIS A 41 7.20 -9.72 -21.30
N ARG A 42 7.53 -9.42 -22.55
CA ARG A 42 7.04 -8.22 -23.26
C ARG A 42 5.51 -8.25 -23.39
N GLY A 43 4.86 -7.14 -23.03
CA GLY A 43 3.41 -7.02 -23.14
C GLY A 43 2.62 -7.91 -22.17
N GLU A 44 3.29 -8.50 -21.19
CA GLU A 44 2.67 -9.33 -20.15
C GLU A 44 2.24 -8.50 -18.96
N VAL A 45 1.11 -8.83 -18.38
CA VAL A 45 0.74 -8.42 -17.01
C VAL A 45 1.04 -9.59 -16.08
N HIS A 46 2.16 -9.51 -15.38
CA HIS A 46 2.60 -10.53 -14.43
C HIS A 46 2.27 -10.11 -13.00
N ALA A 47 1.36 -10.84 -12.35
CA ALA A 47 1.03 -10.57 -10.97
C ALA A 47 2.08 -11.15 -10.01
N LEU A 48 2.47 -10.35 -9.01
CA LEU A 48 3.32 -10.81 -7.90
C LEU A 48 2.51 -10.79 -6.61
N MET A 49 2.22 -11.98 -6.09
CA MET A 49 1.37 -12.20 -4.93
C MET A 49 2.14 -12.75 -3.73
N GLY A 50 1.53 -12.68 -2.56
CA GLY A 50 2.07 -13.19 -1.29
C GLY A 50 1.59 -12.36 -0.12
N GLU A 51 1.71 -12.86 1.09
CA GLU A 51 1.38 -12.14 2.31
C GLU A 51 2.30 -10.93 2.55
N ASN A 52 1.92 -10.07 3.51
CA ASN A 52 2.80 -8.99 3.95
C ASN A 52 4.10 -9.58 4.55
N GLY A 53 5.24 -9.03 4.13
CA GLY A 53 6.55 -9.57 4.52
C GLY A 53 7.05 -10.73 3.64
N ALA A 54 6.32 -11.19 2.63
CA ALA A 54 6.77 -12.25 1.73
C ALA A 54 7.94 -11.88 0.80
N GLY A 55 8.44 -10.64 0.84
CA GLY A 55 9.59 -10.20 0.05
C GLY A 55 9.25 -9.46 -1.26
N LYS A 56 7.95 -9.32 -1.62
CA LYS A 56 7.51 -8.66 -2.87
C LYS A 56 8.13 -7.28 -3.08
N SER A 57 7.92 -6.38 -2.12
CA SER A 57 8.45 -5.01 -2.19
C SER A 57 9.99 -4.96 -2.15
N THR A 58 10.64 -5.97 -1.54
CA THR A 58 12.10 -6.09 -1.56
C THR A 58 12.60 -6.40 -2.97
N LEU A 59 11.99 -7.38 -3.66
CA LEU A 59 12.34 -7.69 -5.05
C LEU A 59 12.10 -6.46 -5.95
N MET A 60 10.96 -5.77 -5.81
CA MET A 60 10.67 -4.58 -6.61
C MET A 60 11.69 -3.46 -6.40
N LYS A 61 12.12 -3.23 -5.17
CA LYS A 61 13.16 -2.24 -4.85
C LYS A 61 14.53 -2.62 -5.41
N ILE A 62 14.83 -3.91 -5.57
CA ILE A 62 16.03 -4.38 -6.29
C ILE A 62 15.88 -4.10 -7.78
N LEU A 63 14.77 -4.51 -8.40
CA LEU A 63 14.51 -4.35 -9.82
C LEU A 63 14.41 -2.88 -10.25
N SER A 64 14.03 -1.97 -9.35
CA SER A 64 13.99 -0.51 -9.58
C SER A 64 15.25 0.23 -9.15
N GLY A 65 16.33 -0.47 -8.76
CA GLY A 65 17.60 0.14 -8.39
C GLY A 65 17.62 0.87 -7.03
N VAL A 66 16.56 0.75 -6.22
CA VAL A 66 16.50 1.31 -4.86
C VAL A 66 17.45 0.55 -3.92
N TYR A 67 17.53 -0.77 -4.08
CA TYR A 67 18.48 -1.62 -3.36
C TYR A 67 19.53 -2.16 -4.31
N THR A 68 20.79 -1.79 -4.06
CA THR A 68 21.93 -2.15 -4.92
C THR A 68 22.78 -3.31 -4.37
N GLY A 69 22.71 -3.61 -3.07
CA GLY A 69 23.48 -4.70 -2.44
C GLY A 69 22.58 -5.96 -2.27
N TYR A 70 22.70 -6.91 -3.17
CA TYR A 70 22.02 -8.22 -3.16
C TYR A 70 22.90 -9.26 -3.83
N ASP A 71 22.65 -10.53 -3.55
CA ASP A 71 23.27 -11.65 -4.28
C ASP A 71 22.36 -12.07 -5.43
N GLY A 72 22.93 -12.66 -6.47
CA GLY A 72 22.20 -13.06 -7.69
C GLY A 72 22.39 -12.09 -8.86
N THR A 73 21.62 -12.25 -9.91
CA THR A 73 21.75 -11.46 -11.15
C THR A 73 20.41 -10.92 -11.60
N VAL A 74 20.37 -9.63 -11.94
CA VAL A 74 19.25 -9.01 -12.66
C VAL A 74 19.66 -8.80 -14.11
N ARG A 75 18.75 -9.12 -15.05
CA ARG A 75 18.96 -8.90 -16.49
C ARG A 75 17.84 -8.07 -17.08
N VAL A 76 18.21 -7.15 -17.96
CA VAL A 76 17.27 -6.40 -18.81
C VAL A 76 17.58 -6.73 -20.26
N ASP A 77 16.57 -7.15 -21.03
CA ASP A 77 16.72 -7.64 -22.40
C ASP A 77 17.86 -8.69 -22.53
N GLY A 78 17.94 -9.61 -21.56
CA GLY A 78 18.94 -10.69 -21.50
C GLY A 78 20.35 -10.26 -21.07
N ARG A 79 20.61 -8.96 -20.86
CA ARG A 79 21.93 -8.44 -20.46
C ARG A 79 22.00 -8.30 -18.94
N PRO A 80 23.04 -8.86 -18.28
CA PRO A 80 23.23 -8.60 -16.86
C PRO A 80 23.36 -7.11 -16.60
N THR A 81 22.58 -6.60 -15.65
CA THR A 81 22.50 -5.18 -15.35
C THR A 81 22.63 -4.99 -13.84
N GLY A 82 23.66 -4.28 -13.40
CA GLY A 82 23.81 -3.84 -12.03
C GLY A 82 23.42 -2.37 -11.93
N PHE A 83 22.31 -2.06 -11.27
CA PHE A 83 21.91 -0.67 -11.06
C PHE A 83 22.70 -0.05 -9.91
N ALA A 84 23.35 1.10 -10.13
CA ALA A 84 23.97 1.90 -9.06
C ALA A 84 22.93 2.77 -8.35
N GLY A 85 21.73 2.92 -8.92
CA GLY A 85 20.63 3.67 -8.35
C GLY A 85 19.38 3.67 -9.22
N VAL A 86 18.34 4.39 -8.77
CA VAL A 86 17.04 4.47 -9.44
C VAL A 86 17.14 5.01 -10.87
N ARG A 87 18.02 6.00 -11.10
CA ARG A 87 18.21 6.58 -12.44
C ARG A 87 18.69 5.56 -13.47
N ASP A 88 19.57 4.66 -13.08
CA ASP A 88 20.05 3.61 -13.99
C ASP A 88 18.92 2.66 -14.39
N ALA A 89 17.99 2.36 -13.48
CA ALA A 89 16.81 1.56 -13.78
C ALA A 89 15.83 2.33 -14.67
N GLU A 90 15.63 3.62 -14.45
CA GLU A 90 14.83 4.49 -15.32
C GLU A 90 15.42 4.58 -16.74
N ASP A 91 16.74 4.74 -16.86
CA ASP A 91 17.44 4.76 -18.14
C ASP A 91 17.35 3.41 -18.87
N ALA A 92 17.27 2.30 -18.13
CA ALA A 92 16.99 0.97 -18.67
C ALA A 92 15.51 0.77 -19.05
N GLY A 93 14.65 1.76 -18.83
CA GLY A 93 13.23 1.75 -19.15
C GLY A 93 12.34 1.09 -18.10
N ILE A 94 12.78 1.00 -16.86
CA ILE A 94 12.00 0.50 -15.73
C ILE A 94 11.44 1.69 -14.94
N ALA A 95 10.12 1.74 -14.77
CA ALA A 95 9.47 2.72 -13.90
C ALA A 95 8.67 2.01 -12.81
N ILE A 96 8.61 2.61 -11.63
CA ILE A 96 7.86 2.10 -10.49
C ILE A 96 6.80 3.10 -10.04
N ILE A 97 5.60 2.59 -9.82
CA ILE A 97 4.50 3.30 -9.16
C ILE A 97 4.38 2.70 -7.76
N HIS A 98 4.66 3.52 -6.76
CA HIS A 98 4.61 3.11 -5.37
C HIS A 98 3.19 3.07 -4.85
N GLN A 99 2.95 2.30 -3.79
CA GLN A 99 1.70 2.23 -3.05
C GLN A 99 1.27 3.62 -2.53
N GLU A 100 2.23 4.44 -2.12
CA GLU A 100 1.99 5.83 -1.73
C GLU A 100 2.34 6.78 -2.88
N LEU A 101 1.45 7.74 -3.13
CA LEU A 101 1.62 8.69 -4.21
C LEU A 101 2.83 9.61 -3.96
N ASN A 102 3.75 9.64 -4.91
CA ASN A 102 4.94 10.50 -4.89
C ASN A 102 4.72 11.76 -5.75
N LEU A 103 3.60 12.44 -5.51
CA LEU A 103 3.23 13.68 -6.17
C LEU A 103 3.41 14.88 -5.24
N VAL A 104 3.72 16.03 -5.80
CA VAL A 104 3.78 17.31 -5.09
C VAL A 104 2.42 17.99 -5.22
N PRO A 105 1.61 18.08 -4.14
CA PRO A 105 0.22 18.55 -4.22
C PRO A 105 0.07 19.99 -4.71
N GLU A 106 1.07 20.83 -4.45
CA GLU A 106 1.08 22.25 -4.81
C GLU A 106 1.37 22.50 -6.29
N LEU A 107 1.97 21.54 -6.97
CA LEU A 107 2.30 21.62 -8.39
C LEU A 107 1.14 21.21 -9.29
N SER A 108 1.20 21.63 -10.56
CA SER A 108 0.25 21.20 -11.58
C SER A 108 0.46 19.73 -11.97
N VAL A 109 -0.52 19.15 -12.67
CA VAL A 109 -0.40 17.82 -13.28
C VAL A 109 0.81 17.77 -14.21
N ALA A 110 0.98 18.77 -15.09
CA ALA A 110 2.10 18.85 -16.02
C ALA A 110 3.45 18.95 -15.30
N ASP A 111 3.53 19.80 -14.26
CA ASP A 111 4.77 19.95 -13.47
C ASP A 111 5.12 18.63 -12.72
N ASN A 112 4.14 17.89 -12.21
CA ASN A 112 4.37 16.59 -11.59
C ASN A 112 4.84 15.53 -12.60
N ILE A 113 4.24 15.47 -13.79
CA ILE A 113 4.61 14.51 -14.85
C ILE A 113 6.07 14.72 -15.27
N PHE A 114 6.52 15.96 -15.39
CA PHE A 114 7.87 16.29 -15.88
C PHE A 114 8.81 16.75 -14.77
N LEU A 115 8.50 16.51 -13.50
CA LEU A 115 9.33 16.90 -12.36
C LEU A 115 10.77 16.34 -12.49
N GLY A 116 11.77 17.23 -12.43
CA GLY A 116 13.18 16.90 -12.61
C GLY A 116 13.60 16.64 -14.07
N ARG A 117 12.66 16.84 -15.03
CA ARG A 117 12.87 16.69 -16.48
C ARG A 117 12.09 17.76 -17.25
N GLU A 118 12.00 18.93 -16.66
CA GLU A 118 11.27 20.07 -17.20
C GLU A 118 11.79 20.43 -18.59
N LYS A 119 10.88 20.80 -19.47
CA LYS A 119 11.24 21.31 -20.80
C LYS A 119 11.83 22.70 -20.64
N LEU A 120 13.00 22.90 -21.22
CA LEU A 120 13.75 24.16 -21.09
C LEU A 120 13.80 24.93 -22.41
N ILE A 121 13.64 26.25 -22.34
CA ILE A 121 13.97 27.20 -23.41
C ILE A 121 15.46 27.50 -23.28
N ALA A 122 16.21 27.28 -24.37
CA ALA A 122 17.66 27.49 -24.42
C ALA A 122 18.44 26.79 -23.27
N GLY A 123 17.91 25.71 -22.70
CA GLY A 123 18.56 24.96 -21.64
C GLY A 123 18.56 25.61 -20.24
N LEU A 124 17.90 26.75 -20.05
CA LEU A 124 18.01 27.55 -18.82
C LEU A 124 16.66 27.90 -18.18
N ILE A 125 15.61 28.11 -18.97
CA ILE A 125 14.30 28.59 -18.48
C ILE A 125 13.25 27.53 -18.69
N VAL A 126 12.48 27.20 -17.66
CA VAL A 126 11.39 26.20 -17.75
C VAL A 126 10.30 26.69 -18.72
N ASP A 127 10.05 25.90 -19.78
CA ASP A 127 8.94 26.12 -20.71
C ASP A 127 7.67 25.41 -20.21
N ARG A 128 6.93 26.09 -19.34
CA ARG A 128 5.68 25.58 -18.79
C ARG A 128 4.64 25.28 -19.88
N LYS A 129 4.59 26.10 -20.94
CA LYS A 129 3.64 25.87 -22.04
C LYS A 129 3.95 24.60 -22.83
N ALA A 130 5.25 24.33 -23.06
CA ALA A 130 5.67 23.10 -23.70
C ALA A 130 5.41 21.87 -22.80
N SER A 131 5.66 21.99 -21.49
CA SER A 131 5.34 20.93 -20.52
C SER A 131 3.84 20.65 -20.46
N SER A 132 2.99 21.67 -20.36
CA SER A 132 1.53 21.53 -20.34
C SER A 132 0.99 20.88 -21.62
N ARG A 133 1.45 21.33 -22.80
CA ARG A 133 1.06 20.70 -24.10
C ARG A 133 1.48 19.23 -24.19
N SER A 134 2.68 18.90 -23.71
CA SER A 134 3.15 17.50 -23.73
C SER A 134 2.42 16.64 -22.73
N ALA A 135 2.07 17.16 -21.57
CA ALA A 135 1.22 16.48 -20.60
C ALA A 135 -0.17 16.23 -21.18
N ALA A 136 -0.79 17.25 -21.82
CA ALA A 136 -2.08 17.10 -22.49
C ALA A 136 -2.07 15.97 -23.52
N ALA A 137 -1.07 15.94 -24.40
CA ALA A 137 -0.93 14.89 -25.42
C ALA A 137 -0.72 13.49 -24.82
N LEU A 138 0.03 13.38 -23.71
CA LEU A 138 0.21 12.12 -23.00
C LEU A 138 -1.09 11.66 -22.33
N LEU A 139 -1.79 12.55 -21.65
CA LEU A 139 -3.07 12.26 -21.01
C LEU A 139 -4.14 11.83 -22.02
N GLU A 140 -4.21 12.52 -23.17
CA GLU A 140 -5.12 12.18 -24.27
C GLU A 140 -4.82 10.76 -24.82
N ARG A 141 -3.54 10.43 -25.05
CA ARG A 141 -3.12 9.10 -25.49
C ARG A 141 -3.53 7.99 -24.51
N LEU A 142 -3.55 8.29 -23.22
CA LEU A 142 -3.98 7.37 -22.15
C LEU A 142 -5.48 7.39 -21.91
N GLY A 143 -6.25 8.20 -22.64
CA GLY A 143 -7.68 8.38 -22.43
C GLY A 143 -8.01 9.01 -21.07
N ILE A 144 -7.08 9.78 -20.48
CA ILE A 144 -7.22 10.43 -19.19
C ILE A 144 -7.71 11.86 -19.38
N ALA A 145 -8.95 12.13 -18.99
CA ALA A 145 -9.53 13.47 -19.08
C ALA A 145 -9.18 14.28 -17.80
N LEU A 146 -7.98 14.87 -17.77
CA LEU A 146 -7.52 15.76 -16.73
C LEU A 146 -6.96 17.05 -17.36
N ASP A 147 -7.17 18.17 -16.68
CA ASP A 147 -6.55 19.44 -17.02
C ASP A 147 -5.06 19.40 -16.61
N PRO A 148 -4.09 19.51 -17.55
CA PRO A 148 -2.67 19.51 -17.24
C PRO A 148 -2.24 20.65 -16.32
N ASP A 149 -2.97 21.75 -16.25
CA ASP A 149 -2.67 22.89 -15.42
C ASP A 149 -3.37 22.85 -14.04
N ALA A 150 -4.25 21.85 -13.81
CA ALA A 150 -4.88 21.65 -12.51
C ALA A 150 -3.85 21.29 -11.43
N ARG A 151 -4.03 21.80 -10.20
CA ARG A 151 -3.18 21.44 -9.06
C ARG A 151 -3.51 20.01 -8.60
N VAL A 152 -2.49 19.18 -8.44
CA VAL A 152 -2.64 17.77 -8.06
C VAL A 152 -3.36 17.61 -6.72
N GLY A 153 -3.10 18.48 -5.73
CA GLY A 153 -3.77 18.44 -4.43
C GLY A 153 -5.28 18.70 -4.46
N THR A 154 -5.84 19.17 -5.59
CA THR A 154 -7.30 19.34 -5.77
C THR A 154 -7.97 18.15 -6.43
N LEU A 155 -7.19 17.21 -6.94
CA LEU A 155 -7.67 16.01 -7.60
C LEU A 155 -8.10 14.94 -6.59
N ARG A 156 -9.02 14.08 -7.01
CA ARG A 156 -9.36 12.87 -6.25
C ARG A 156 -8.19 11.88 -6.26
N VAL A 157 -8.12 11.02 -5.27
CA VAL A 157 -7.02 10.03 -5.16
C VAL A 157 -6.88 9.19 -6.42
N GLY A 158 -7.99 8.73 -7.02
CA GLY A 158 -7.96 7.99 -8.28
C GLY A 158 -7.41 8.79 -9.46
N GLU A 159 -7.66 10.09 -9.51
CA GLU A 159 -7.10 10.99 -10.53
C GLU A 159 -5.61 11.22 -10.29
N GLN A 160 -5.18 11.34 -9.04
CA GLN A 160 -3.76 11.42 -8.68
C GLN A 160 -3.01 10.15 -9.09
N GLN A 161 -3.61 8.96 -8.91
CA GLN A 161 -3.05 7.70 -9.37
C GLN A 161 -2.82 7.69 -10.89
N LEU A 162 -3.76 8.25 -11.66
CA LEU A 162 -3.60 8.38 -13.11
C LEU A 162 -2.46 9.35 -13.49
N VAL A 163 -2.21 10.38 -12.68
CA VAL A 163 -1.06 11.28 -12.86
C VAL A 163 0.27 10.55 -12.61
N GLU A 164 0.35 9.68 -11.58
CA GLU A 164 1.53 8.83 -11.34
C GLU A 164 1.81 7.90 -12.53
N ILE A 165 0.77 7.29 -13.11
CA ILE A 165 0.93 6.45 -14.29
C ILE A 165 1.43 7.28 -15.48
N ALA A 166 0.85 8.44 -15.71
CA ALA A 166 1.30 9.34 -16.78
C ALA A 166 2.76 9.79 -16.57
N LYS A 167 3.15 10.08 -15.32
CA LYS A 167 4.53 10.40 -14.93
C LYS A 167 5.49 9.25 -15.25
N ALA A 168 5.17 8.02 -14.86
CA ALA A 168 5.96 6.83 -15.15
C ALA A 168 6.12 6.61 -16.67
N LEU A 169 5.04 6.76 -17.45
CA LEU A 169 5.06 6.58 -18.91
C LEU A 169 5.75 7.73 -19.64
N SER A 170 5.86 8.91 -19.04
CA SER A 170 6.64 10.01 -19.63
C SER A 170 8.15 9.72 -19.68
N LEU A 171 8.62 8.70 -18.94
CA LEU A 171 9.98 8.15 -18.98
C LEU A 171 10.23 7.20 -20.17
N SER A 172 9.26 7.02 -21.06
CA SER A 172 9.32 5.97 -22.11
C SER A 172 9.53 4.57 -21.52
N ALA A 173 8.93 4.33 -20.35
CA ALA A 173 9.04 3.06 -19.64
C ALA A 173 8.53 1.90 -20.51
N ARG A 174 9.35 0.85 -20.60
CA ARG A 174 9.02 -0.42 -21.26
C ARG A 174 8.60 -1.48 -20.25
N ILE A 175 8.99 -1.27 -19.01
CA ILE A 175 8.68 -2.11 -17.85
C ILE A 175 8.07 -1.21 -16.78
N LEU A 176 6.86 -1.55 -16.33
CA LEU A 176 6.14 -0.80 -15.34
C LEU A 176 5.85 -1.68 -14.13
N ILE A 177 6.34 -1.29 -12.97
CA ILE A 177 6.10 -1.95 -11.70
C ILE A 177 5.03 -1.17 -10.96
N MET A 178 3.93 -1.82 -10.57
CA MET A 178 2.83 -1.23 -9.83
C MET A 178 2.68 -1.91 -8.47
N ASP A 179 2.91 -1.18 -7.38
CA ASP A 179 2.79 -1.70 -6.01
C ASP A 179 1.45 -1.28 -5.40
N GLU A 180 0.50 -2.23 -5.34
CA GLU A 180 -0.87 -2.08 -4.81
C GLU A 180 -1.62 -0.84 -5.34
N PRO A 181 -1.71 -0.63 -6.67
CA PRO A 181 -2.17 0.62 -7.24
C PRO A 181 -3.67 0.90 -7.02
N THR A 182 -4.43 -0.07 -6.52
CA THR A 182 -5.88 0.01 -6.29
C THR A 182 -6.28 0.24 -4.84
N SER A 183 -5.32 0.29 -3.92
CA SER A 183 -5.57 0.32 -2.47
C SER A 183 -6.48 1.46 -2.00
N ALA A 184 -6.47 2.60 -2.70
CA ALA A 184 -7.26 3.79 -2.38
C ALA A 184 -8.30 4.15 -3.45
N LEU A 185 -8.61 3.22 -4.38
CA LEU A 185 -9.51 3.46 -5.51
C LEU A 185 -10.91 2.90 -5.26
N SER A 186 -11.91 3.60 -5.77
CA SER A 186 -13.27 3.08 -5.90
C SER A 186 -13.35 1.98 -6.97
N PRO A 187 -14.38 1.11 -6.95
CA PRO A 187 -14.54 0.06 -7.97
C PRO A 187 -14.57 0.60 -9.42
N ALA A 188 -15.18 1.75 -9.65
CA ALA A 188 -15.23 2.38 -10.97
C ALA A 188 -13.85 2.88 -11.44
N GLU A 189 -13.03 3.41 -10.51
CA GLU A 189 -11.66 3.83 -10.77
C GLU A 189 -10.74 2.63 -11.03
N CYS A 190 -10.92 1.52 -10.28
CA CYS A 190 -10.22 0.26 -10.55
C CYS A 190 -10.48 -0.24 -11.97
N GLN A 191 -11.72 -0.27 -12.41
CA GLN A 191 -12.08 -0.70 -13.78
C GLN A 191 -11.46 0.20 -14.85
N ARG A 192 -11.35 1.50 -14.59
CA ARG A 192 -10.67 2.42 -15.49
C ARG A 192 -9.16 2.14 -15.53
N LEU A 193 -8.54 1.93 -14.38
CA LEU A 193 -7.14 1.57 -14.26
C LEU A 193 -6.84 0.27 -15.02
N PHE A 194 -7.65 -0.78 -14.85
CA PHE A 194 -7.47 -2.07 -15.53
C PHE A 194 -7.52 -1.94 -17.04
N ARG A 195 -8.41 -1.11 -17.58
CA ARG A 195 -8.43 -0.83 -19.03
C ARG A 195 -7.13 -0.17 -19.51
N ILE A 196 -6.60 0.78 -18.74
CA ILE A 196 -5.32 1.43 -19.07
C ILE A 196 -4.18 0.43 -19.02
N ILE A 197 -4.11 -0.42 -17.98
CA ILE A 197 -3.09 -1.46 -17.86
C ILE A 197 -3.12 -2.40 -19.06
N ARG A 198 -4.31 -2.87 -19.47
CA ARG A 198 -4.44 -3.72 -20.66
C ARG A 198 -4.01 -3.03 -21.94
N GLN A 199 -4.43 -1.78 -22.17
CA GLN A 199 -3.97 -0.99 -23.32
C GLN A 199 -2.44 -0.84 -23.35
N LEU A 200 -1.80 -0.66 -22.22
CA LEU A 200 -0.34 -0.59 -22.11
C LEU A 200 0.31 -1.93 -22.44
N ALA A 201 -0.19 -3.03 -21.88
CA ALA A 201 0.29 -4.37 -22.19
C ALA A 201 0.14 -4.68 -23.69
N ASP A 202 -1.02 -4.39 -24.28
CA ASP A 202 -1.27 -4.57 -25.71
C ASP A 202 -0.33 -3.72 -26.60
N SER A 203 0.15 -2.57 -26.07
CA SER A 203 1.16 -1.74 -26.74
C SER A 203 2.60 -2.23 -26.56
N GLY A 204 2.82 -3.34 -25.84
CA GLY A 204 4.11 -3.97 -25.60
C GLY A 204 4.83 -3.56 -24.32
N VAL A 205 4.19 -2.80 -23.42
CA VAL A 205 4.72 -2.50 -22.09
C VAL A 205 4.56 -3.74 -21.20
N ALA A 206 5.65 -4.20 -20.58
CA ALA A 206 5.63 -5.30 -19.63
C ALA A 206 5.28 -4.77 -18.22
N ILE A 207 4.37 -5.42 -17.53
CA ILE A 207 3.80 -4.89 -16.28
C ILE A 207 3.96 -5.91 -15.15
N VAL A 208 4.61 -5.52 -14.06
CA VAL A 208 4.56 -6.23 -12.79
C VAL A 208 3.46 -5.61 -11.93
N TYR A 209 2.45 -6.40 -11.64
CA TYR A 209 1.28 -5.98 -10.85
C TYR A 209 1.30 -6.63 -9.47
N ILE A 210 1.60 -5.85 -8.43
CA ILE A 210 1.59 -6.34 -7.06
C ILE A 210 0.23 -6.06 -6.46
N SER A 211 -0.42 -7.12 -5.99
CA SER A 211 -1.69 -7.02 -5.26
C SER A 211 -1.80 -8.17 -4.25
N HIS A 212 -2.56 -7.95 -3.19
CA HIS A 212 -3.02 -9.01 -2.29
C HIS A 212 -4.49 -9.38 -2.57
N ARG A 213 -5.13 -8.72 -3.53
CA ARG A 213 -6.52 -8.94 -3.93
C ARG A 213 -6.58 -9.92 -5.10
N ILE A 214 -7.06 -11.10 -4.81
CA ILE A 214 -7.10 -12.22 -5.78
C ILE A 214 -8.06 -11.91 -6.93
N ASP A 215 -9.20 -11.29 -6.64
CA ASP A 215 -10.20 -10.87 -7.63
C ASP A 215 -9.60 -9.98 -8.73
N GLU A 216 -8.72 -9.05 -8.36
CA GLU A 216 -8.01 -8.19 -9.31
C GLU A 216 -7.05 -8.98 -10.20
N VAL A 217 -6.26 -9.87 -9.56
CA VAL A 217 -5.27 -10.68 -10.27
C VAL A 217 -5.93 -11.65 -11.23
N MET A 218 -7.01 -12.33 -10.81
CA MET A 218 -7.79 -13.23 -11.65
C MET A 218 -8.37 -12.52 -12.89
N HIS A 219 -8.69 -11.23 -12.77
CA HIS A 219 -9.25 -10.44 -13.87
C HIS A 219 -8.18 -9.84 -14.79
N LEU A 220 -7.02 -9.50 -14.25
CA LEU A 220 -6.04 -8.67 -14.95
C LEU A 220 -4.79 -9.42 -15.41
N ALA A 221 -4.30 -10.42 -14.68
CA ALA A 221 -2.99 -10.99 -14.91
C ALA A 221 -3.01 -12.08 -16.00
N ASP A 222 -1.90 -12.21 -16.73
CA ASP A 222 -1.62 -13.30 -17.66
C ASP A 222 -0.91 -14.46 -16.95
N ARG A 223 0.03 -14.13 -16.06
CA ARG A 223 0.78 -15.04 -15.19
C ARG A 223 0.79 -14.53 -13.76
N VAL A 224 1.00 -15.43 -12.82
CA VAL A 224 1.16 -15.08 -11.41
C VAL A 224 2.38 -15.79 -10.82
N THR A 225 3.14 -15.04 -10.03
CA THR A 225 4.17 -15.57 -9.15
C THR A 225 3.76 -15.35 -7.69
N VAL A 226 3.85 -16.39 -6.89
CA VAL A 226 3.54 -16.34 -5.46
C VAL A 226 4.80 -16.46 -4.65
N PHE A 227 5.01 -15.48 -3.74
CA PHE A 227 6.07 -15.51 -2.73
C PHE A 227 5.51 -15.82 -1.35
N ARG A 228 6.29 -16.54 -0.56
CA ARG A 228 6.02 -16.80 0.85
C ARG A 228 7.33 -16.88 1.63
N ASP A 229 7.41 -16.19 2.76
CA ASP A 229 8.59 -16.16 3.65
C ASP A 229 9.90 -15.87 2.91
N GLY A 230 9.88 -14.92 1.98
CA GLY A 230 11.04 -14.51 1.19
C GLY A 230 11.48 -15.53 0.12
N ARG A 231 10.65 -16.50 -0.22
CA ARG A 231 10.93 -17.55 -1.20
C ARG A 231 9.89 -17.59 -2.31
N HIS A 232 10.34 -18.01 -3.48
CA HIS A 232 9.45 -18.38 -4.58
C HIS A 232 8.70 -19.67 -4.24
N VAL A 233 7.37 -19.68 -4.44
CA VAL A 233 6.52 -20.85 -4.19
C VAL A 233 5.95 -21.40 -5.49
N LEU A 234 5.44 -20.51 -6.36
CA LEU A 234 4.72 -20.88 -7.57
C LEU A 234 4.90 -19.80 -8.62
N THR A 235 5.05 -20.21 -9.88
CA THR A 235 4.80 -19.36 -11.06
C THR A 235 4.04 -20.19 -12.08
N ASP A 236 2.88 -19.68 -12.54
CA ASP A 236 2.10 -20.31 -13.61
C ASP A 236 1.23 -19.27 -14.34
N THR A 237 0.65 -19.70 -15.47
CA THR A 237 -0.34 -18.90 -16.21
C THR A 237 -1.69 -18.91 -15.52
N MET A 238 -2.40 -17.78 -15.56
CA MET A 238 -3.73 -17.68 -14.95
C MET A 238 -4.74 -18.69 -15.50
N ALA A 239 -4.57 -19.12 -16.74
CA ALA A 239 -5.44 -20.15 -17.36
C ALA A 239 -5.35 -21.53 -16.68
N ARG A 240 -4.31 -21.80 -15.88
CA ARG A 240 -4.08 -23.07 -15.18
C ARG A 240 -4.37 -23.03 -13.70
N LEU A 241 -4.62 -21.86 -13.14
CA LEU A 241 -4.78 -21.64 -11.72
C LEU A 241 -6.20 -21.21 -11.39
N ASP A 242 -6.70 -21.71 -10.28
CA ASP A 242 -7.91 -21.22 -9.65
C ASP A 242 -7.56 -20.39 -8.40
N GLU A 243 -8.56 -19.71 -7.86
CA GLU A 243 -8.43 -18.89 -6.66
C GLU A 243 -7.88 -19.70 -5.47
N ASN A 244 -8.36 -20.95 -5.29
CA ASN A 244 -7.94 -21.79 -4.17
C ASN A 244 -6.46 -22.19 -4.27
N ALA A 245 -5.96 -22.46 -5.48
CA ALA A 245 -4.55 -22.78 -5.70
C ALA A 245 -3.65 -21.60 -5.34
N ILE A 246 -4.04 -20.37 -5.70
CA ILE A 246 -3.31 -19.16 -5.36
C ILE A 246 -3.32 -18.95 -3.84
N ILE A 247 -4.48 -19.07 -3.18
CA ILE A 247 -4.62 -18.94 -1.73
C ILE A 247 -3.74 -19.98 -1.01
N ALA A 248 -3.80 -21.25 -1.43
CA ALA A 248 -2.99 -22.33 -0.85
C ALA A 248 -1.48 -22.05 -0.99
N ALA A 249 -1.03 -21.50 -2.13
CA ALA A 249 0.35 -21.12 -2.34
C ALA A 249 0.77 -19.96 -1.43
N MET A 250 -0.11 -18.95 -1.24
CA MET A 250 0.18 -17.78 -0.39
C MET A 250 0.25 -18.16 1.09
N VAL A 251 -0.73 -18.91 1.60
CA VAL A 251 -0.88 -19.19 3.04
C VAL A 251 -0.14 -20.46 3.49
N GLY A 252 0.11 -21.40 2.55
CA GLY A 252 0.82 -22.64 2.86
C GLY A 252 0.03 -23.70 3.62
N ARG A 253 -1.27 -23.47 3.83
CA ARG A 253 -2.21 -24.40 4.43
C ARG A 253 -3.44 -24.46 3.54
N ASN A 254 -3.99 -25.66 3.37
CA ASN A 254 -5.35 -25.76 2.83
C ASN A 254 -6.29 -25.08 3.83
N LEU A 255 -6.81 -23.91 3.48
CA LEU A 255 -7.87 -23.22 4.25
C LEU A 255 -9.22 -23.97 4.22
N LEU A 256 -9.23 -25.21 3.75
CA LEU A 256 -10.38 -26.09 3.84
C LEU A 256 -10.66 -26.39 5.31
N SER A 257 -11.61 -25.61 5.86
CA SER A 257 -12.18 -25.73 7.20
C SER A 257 -11.41 -25.09 8.37
N SER A 258 -11.31 -23.76 8.46
CA SER A 258 -11.61 -23.17 9.74
C SER A 258 -13.14 -23.15 9.84
N SER A 259 -13.73 -24.16 10.48
CA SER A 259 -15.09 -24.03 10.99
C SER A 259 -15.10 -22.77 11.86
N GLN A 260 -15.72 -21.70 11.37
CA GLN A 260 -16.12 -20.60 12.24
C GLN A 260 -17.03 -21.27 13.27
N GLU A 261 -16.51 -21.50 14.46
CA GLU A 261 -17.39 -21.70 15.61
C GLU A 261 -18.27 -20.45 15.65
N GLU A 262 -19.53 -20.58 15.31
CA GLU A 262 -20.53 -19.55 15.50
C GLU A 262 -20.56 -19.22 16.99
N ARG A 263 -19.74 -18.25 17.39
CA ARG A 263 -19.86 -17.66 18.72
C ARG A 263 -21.12 -16.83 18.70
N ALA A 264 -22.20 -17.38 19.24
CA ALA A 264 -23.39 -16.59 19.51
C ALA A 264 -22.98 -15.37 20.35
N PRO A 265 -23.35 -14.14 19.97
CA PRO A 265 -23.14 -12.95 20.80
C PRO A 265 -23.95 -13.13 22.09
N GLY A 266 -23.30 -13.55 23.17
CA GLY A 266 -23.95 -13.88 24.45
C GLY A 266 -23.48 -13.01 25.62
N GLY A 267 -22.69 -11.95 25.32
CA GLY A 267 -22.17 -11.06 26.35
C GLY A 267 -23.11 -9.88 26.67
N LYS A 268 -22.89 -9.28 27.85
CA LYS A 268 -23.51 -7.99 28.21
C LYS A 268 -23.03 -6.91 27.22
N THR A 269 -23.95 -6.03 26.79
CA THR A 269 -23.59 -4.85 25.98
C THR A 269 -22.58 -4.00 26.74
N VAL A 270 -21.41 -3.77 26.18
CA VAL A 270 -20.32 -2.95 26.74
C VAL A 270 -20.28 -1.56 26.12
N LEU A 271 -20.63 -1.44 24.82
CA LEU A 271 -20.71 -0.16 24.13
C LEU A 271 -22.07 -0.08 23.43
N SER A 272 -22.77 1.04 23.63
CA SER A 272 -24.00 1.36 22.90
C SER A 272 -23.85 2.75 22.30
N VAL A 273 -24.08 2.86 21.01
CA VAL A 273 -24.02 4.11 20.25
C VAL A 273 -25.41 4.36 19.69
N ALA A 274 -25.98 5.54 19.95
CA ALA A 274 -27.30 5.92 19.52
C ALA A 274 -27.27 7.26 18.77
N ASP A 275 -27.83 7.28 17.56
CA ASP A 275 -27.97 8.46 16.68
C ASP A 275 -26.69 9.27 16.48
N LEU A 276 -25.53 8.58 16.39
CA LEU A 276 -24.25 9.23 16.20
C LEU A 276 -24.23 10.03 14.91
N SER A 277 -23.94 11.32 15.02
CA SER A 277 -23.86 12.24 13.90
C SER A 277 -22.59 13.05 13.95
N LEU A 278 -22.09 13.46 12.79
CA LEU A 278 -20.94 14.33 12.65
C LEU A 278 -21.14 15.31 11.53
N SER A 279 -20.88 16.60 11.79
CA SER A 279 -20.83 17.65 10.77
C SER A 279 -19.45 18.30 10.81
N LYS A 280 -18.83 18.43 9.63
CA LYS A 280 -17.52 19.09 9.44
C LYS A 280 -17.72 20.46 8.78
N PRO A 281 -16.88 21.48 9.04
CA PRO A 281 -16.96 22.76 8.37
C PRO A 281 -16.61 22.60 6.88
N ASP A 282 -17.36 23.30 6.02
CA ASP A 282 -17.14 23.38 4.58
C ASP A 282 -17.19 24.86 4.13
N ARG A 283 -16.79 25.13 2.87
CA ARG A 283 -16.80 26.50 2.29
C ARG A 283 -18.19 27.17 2.34
N GLN A 284 -19.25 26.38 2.37
CA GLN A 284 -20.65 26.82 2.40
C GLN A 284 -21.30 26.72 3.80
N GLY A 285 -20.53 26.34 4.85
CA GLY A 285 -21.04 26.20 6.21
C GLY A 285 -20.71 24.85 6.85
N TRP A 286 -21.72 24.06 7.24
CA TRP A 286 -21.55 22.75 7.89
C TRP A 286 -22.09 21.65 6.99
N ARG A 287 -21.25 20.69 6.60
CA ARG A 287 -21.64 19.50 5.85
C ARG A 287 -21.81 18.33 6.80
N ALA A 288 -22.96 17.66 6.75
CA ALA A 288 -23.16 16.38 7.43
C ALA A 288 -22.27 15.30 6.81
N VAL A 289 -21.54 14.59 7.66
CA VAL A 289 -20.65 13.48 7.31
C VAL A 289 -21.21 12.15 7.82
N LEU A 290 -21.76 12.16 9.03
CA LEU A 290 -22.49 11.04 9.62
C LEU A 290 -23.90 11.48 9.98
N GLY A 291 -24.88 10.60 9.71
CA GLY A 291 -26.28 10.88 10.02
C GLY A 291 -26.96 9.70 10.70
N GLY A 292 -27.09 9.75 12.05
CA GLY A 292 -27.94 8.84 12.80
C GLY A 292 -27.43 7.38 12.86
N VAL A 293 -26.14 7.16 13.08
CA VAL A 293 -25.56 5.81 13.18
C VAL A 293 -25.82 5.25 14.58
N SER A 294 -26.42 4.06 14.66
CA SER A 294 -26.71 3.38 15.93
C SER A 294 -26.30 1.91 15.86
N PHE A 295 -25.66 1.43 16.92
CA PHE A 295 -25.28 0.02 17.08
C PHE A 295 -24.93 -0.28 18.55
N ASP A 296 -24.95 -1.57 18.87
CA ASP A 296 -24.49 -2.08 20.15
C ASP A 296 -23.32 -3.06 19.94
N LEU A 297 -22.43 -3.15 20.92
CA LEU A 297 -21.31 -4.08 20.94
C LEU A 297 -21.33 -4.84 22.28
N ALA A 298 -21.35 -6.16 22.20
CA ALA A 298 -21.32 -7.02 23.37
C ALA A 298 -19.88 -7.37 23.81
N ALA A 299 -19.72 -7.80 25.04
CA ALA A 299 -18.45 -8.28 25.55
C ALA A 299 -17.99 -9.53 24.78
N GLY A 300 -16.74 -9.53 24.27
CA GLY A 300 -16.16 -10.60 23.49
C GLY A 300 -16.64 -10.67 22.03
N GLU A 301 -17.47 -9.74 21.60
CA GLU A 301 -17.93 -9.62 20.21
C GLU A 301 -16.91 -8.91 19.32
N ILE A 302 -16.85 -9.31 18.05
CA ILE A 302 -16.16 -8.57 16.98
C ILE A 302 -17.23 -8.04 16.03
N LEU A 303 -17.50 -6.74 16.11
CA LEU A 303 -18.46 -6.06 15.24
C LEU A 303 -17.76 -5.52 13.99
N GLY A 304 -18.18 -5.98 12.82
CA GLY A 304 -17.70 -5.49 11.52
C GLY A 304 -18.48 -4.27 11.04
N ILE A 305 -17.80 -3.17 10.72
CA ILE A 305 -18.40 -1.98 10.10
C ILE A 305 -18.01 -1.96 8.62
N GLY A 306 -18.95 -2.38 7.75
CA GLY A 306 -18.76 -2.40 6.29
C GLY A 306 -19.24 -1.12 5.62
N GLY A 307 -18.71 -0.83 4.42
CA GLY A 307 -19.16 0.29 3.59
C GLY A 307 -18.15 0.66 2.50
N LEU A 308 -18.62 1.39 1.49
CA LEU A 308 -17.77 1.90 0.41
C LEU A 308 -16.80 2.98 0.92
N LEU A 309 -15.78 3.27 0.11
CA LEU A 309 -14.86 4.38 0.39
C LEU A 309 -15.68 5.69 0.52
N GLY A 310 -15.41 6.46 1.57
CA GLY A 310 -16.15 7.71 1.85
C GLY A 310 -17.53 7.51 2.50
N SER A 311 -17.91 6.30 2.92
CA SER A 311 -19.18 6.04 3.61
C SER A 311 -19.20 6.48 5.09
N GLY A 312 -18.08 6.97 5.61
CA GLY A 312 -18.00 7.47 6.99
C GLY A 312 -17.52 6.45 8.03
N ARG A 313 -17.00 5.28 7.63
CA ARG A 313 -16.49 4.23 8.56
C ARG A 313 -15.43 4.77 9.52
N THR A 314 -14.42 5.44 8.99
CA THR A 314 -13.33 6.05 9.77
C THR A 314 -13.86 7.12 10.69
N GLU A 315 -14.77 7.95 10.20
CA GLU A 315 -15.40 9.01 11.00
C GLU A 315 -16.24 8.47 12.17
N ILE A 316 -16.87 7.29 12.04
CA ILE A 316 -17.60 6.66 13.15
C ILE A 316 -16.62 6.37 14.30
N VAL A 317 -15.52 5.64 14.03
CA VAL A 317 -14.57 5.24 15.08
C VAL A 317 -13.78 6.42 15.63
N GLU A 318 -13.42 7.40 14.80
CA GLU A 318 -12.79 8.65 15.22
C GLU A 318 -13.72 9.49 16.12
N THR A 319 -15.02 9.52 15.84
CA THR A 319 -15.99 10.24 16.67
C THR A 319 -16.17 9.58 18.02
N ILE A 320 -16.25 8.25 18.07
CA ILE A 320 -16.31 7.49 19.32
C ILE A 320 -15.03 7.67 20.14
N PHE A 321 -13.88 7.76 19.47
CA PHE A 321 -12.58 7.97 20.13
C PHE A 321 -12.32 9.43 20.52
N GLY A 322 -13.15 10.38 20.07
CA GLY A 322 -12.99 11.80 20.33
C GLY A 322 -11.84 12.47 19.58
N SER A 323 -11.40 11.89 18.45
CA SER A 323 -10.37 12.45 17.58
C SER A 323 -10.94 13.19 16.37
N SER A 324 -12.23 13.05 16.08
CA SER A 324 -12.86 13.73 14.95
C SER A 324 -12.89 15.24 15.14
N THR A 325 -12.64 15.98 14.06
CA THR A 325 -12.82 17.45 14.01
C THR A 325 -14.23 17.77 13.50
N GLY A 326 -15.03 18.48 14.29
CA GLY A 326 -16.40 18.86 13.86
C GLY A 326 -17.38 18.91 15.03
N ARG A 327 -18.67 18.96 14.68
CA ARG A 327 -19.76 18.89 15.64
C ARG A 327 -20.32 17.48 15.66
N ALA A 328 -20.08 16.76 16.72
CA ALA A 328 -20.65 15.44 16.98
C ALA A 328 -21.98 15.58 17.73
N GLY A 329 -22.91 14.67 17.45
CA GLY A 329 -24.19 14.53 18.16
C GLY A 329 -24.49 13.04 18.37
N GLY A 330 -25.55 12.77 19.14
CA GLY A 330 -25.93 11.42 19.54
C GLY A 330 -25.50 11.10 20.96
N ALA A 331 -25.60 9.82 21.36
CA ALA A 331 -25.28 9.36 22.70
C ALA A 331 -24.38 8.11 22.66
N ILE A 332 -23.33 8.11 23.46
CA ILE A 332 -22.44 6.96 23.66
C ILE A 332 -22.60 6.48 25.10
N ARG A 333 -22.85 5.18 25.28
CA ARG A 333 -22.95 4.54 26.60
C ARG A 333 -21.89 3.44 26.71
N LEU A 334 -21.21 3.42 27.84
CA LEU A 334 -20.27 2.36 28.21
C LEU A 334 -20.80 1.64 29.44
N ASP A 335 -20.93 0.32 29.38
CA ASP A 335 -21.55 -0.48 30.44
C ASP A 335 -22.92 0.06 30.90
N GLY A 336 -23.68 0.65 29.97
CA GLY A 336 -24.98 1.27 30.24
C GLY A 336 -24.93 2.71 30.76
N GLN A 337 -23.77 3.26 31.10
CA GLN A 337 -23.60 4.63 31.55
C GLN A 337 -23.32 5.57 30.41
N LEU A 338 -24.04 6.70 30.38
CA LEU A 338 -23.78 7.77 29.38
C LEU A 338 -22.38 8.35 29.61
N VAL A 339 -21.57 8.44 28.56
CA VAL A 339 -20.23 9.01 28.62
C VAL A 339 -20.11 10.19 27.64
N ASP A 340 -19.32 11.21 28.04
CA ASP A 340 -19.00 12.38 27.22
C ASP A 340 -17.52 12.30 26.80
N ILE A 341 -17.27 11.97 25.55
CA ILE A 341 -15.92 11.79 25.01
C ILE A 341 -15.62 12.97 24.09
N ARG A 342 -14.80 13.91 24.56
CA ARG A 342 -14.40 15.11 23.82
C ARG A 342 -12.97 15.06 23.30
N SER A 343 -12.21 14.06 23.72
CA SER A 343 -10.81 13.93 23.32
C SER A 343 -10.36 12.47 23.40
N PRO A 344 -9.28 12.10 22.68
CA PRO A 344 -8.64 10.78 22.79
C PRO A 344 -8.21 10.44 24.23
N ARG A 345 -7.94 11.47 25.06
CA ARG A 345 -7.59 11.28 26.47
C ARG A 345 -8.79 10.77 27.29
N ASP A 346 -9.99 11.26 26.98
CA ASP A 346 -11.23 10.83 27.67
C ASP A 346 -11.55 9.38 27.26
N ALA A 347 -11.49 9.05 25.96
CA ALA A 347 -11.67 7.69 25.45
C ALA A 347 -10.72 6.70 26.14
N ARG A 348 -9.44 7.03 26.24
CA ARG A 348 -8.42 6.19 26.89
C ARG A 348 -8.71 5.97 28.40
N ARG A 349 -9.16 6.99 29.12
CA ARG A 349 -9.54 6.86 30.55
C ARG A 349 -10.71 5.90 30.74
N LEU A 350 -11.59 5.82 29.74
CA LEU A 350 -12.72 4.91 29.66
C LEU A 350 -12.37 3.52 29.15
N GLY A 351 -11.10 3.26 28.80
CA GLY A 351 -10.65 1.98 28.27
C GLY A 351 -10.86 1.76 26.78
N ILE A 352 -11.19 2.81 26.01
CA ILE A 352 -11.31 2.75 24.55
C ILE A 352 -9.94 3.04 23.93
N ALA A 353 -9.53 2.20 22.97
CA ALA A 353 -8.33 2.40 22.17
C ALA A 353 -8.69 2.42 20.67
N LEU A 354 -7.92 3.16 19.87
CA LEU A 354 -8.07 3.24 18.44
C LEU A 354 -6.75 2.87 17.76
N VAL A 355 -6.81 1.92 16.82
CA VAL A 355 -5.74 1.65 15.85
C VAL A 355 -6.12 2.38 14.56
N THR A 356 -5.30 3.34 14.14
CA THR A 356 -5.58 4.21 12.99
C THR A 356 -5.32 3.48 11.67
N GLU A 357 -6.03 3.88 10.61
CA GLU A 357 -5.82 3.38 9.25
C GLU A 357 -4.45 3.81 8.71
N ASP A 358 -4.12 5.10 8.85
CA ASP A 358 -2.82 5.64 8.45
C ASP A 358 -1.82 5.63 9.61
N ARG A 359 -0.97 4.59 9.63
CA ARG A 359 0.08 4.44 10.63
C ARG A 359 1.16 5.52 10.56
N LYS A 360 1.43 6.08 9.37
CA LYS A 360 2.56 7.00 9.15
C LYS A 360 2.27 8.42 9.58
N THR A 361 1.05 8.89 9.35
CA THR A 361 0.67 10.27 9.67
C THR A 361 -0.07 10.37 11.00
N GLN A 362 -0.76 9.29 11.44
CA GLN A 362 -1.63 9.31 12.62
C GLN A 362 -1.23 8.31 13.71
N GLY A 363 -0.63 7.17 13.32
CA GLY A 363 -0.44 6.05 14.24
C GLY A 363 0.92 6.02 14.94
N LEU A 364 2.00 6.37 14.24
CA LEU A 364 3.37 6.20 14.72
C LEU A 364 4.24 7.44 14.51
N HIS A 365 5.10 7.70 15.46
CA HIS A 365 6.20 8.64 15.30
C HIS A 365 7.39 7.91 14.65
N LEU A 366 7.46 7.93 13.32
CA LEU A 366 8.36 7.07 12.54
C LEU A 366 9.86 7.22 12.85
N LYS A 367 10.29 8.43 13.26
CA LYS A 367 11.68 8.71 13.64
C LYS A 367 12.02 8.35 15.08
N ALA A 368 11.01 8.11 15.92
CA ALA A 368 11.20 7.71 17.30
C ALA A 368 11.40 6.19 17.40
N SER A 369 11.98 5.74 18.50
CA SER A 369 12.21 4.33 18.78
C SER A 369 10.90 3.54 18.96
N ILE A 370 10.97 2.21 18.88
CA ILE A 370 9.86 1.33 19.23
C ILE A 370 9.48 1.59 20.72
N THR A 371 10.49 1.73 21.59
CA THR A 371 10.29 2.05 23.01
C THR A 371 9.47 3.33 23.19
N ASP A 372 9.84 4.42 22.52
CA ASP A 372 9.10 5.68 22.62
C ASP A 372 7.66 5.56 22.09
N ASN A 373 7.46 4.91 20.96
CA ASN A 373 6.12 4.72 20.38
C ASN A 373 5.20 3.90 21.30
N VAL A 374 5.70 2.81 21.89
CA VAL A 374 4.94 1.96 22.81
C VAL A 374 4.66 2.69 24.12
N ALA A 375 5.61 3.46 24.63
CA ALA A 375 5.46 4.18 25.90
C ALA A 375 4.63 5.46 25.77
N LEU A 376 4.61 6.12 24.60
CA LEU A 376 3.97 7.43 24.40
C LEU A 376 2.54 7.51 24.96
N PRO A 377 1.64 6.56 24.70
CA PRO A 377 0.30 6.58 25.26
C PRO A 377 0.28 6.48 26.79
N LEU A 378 1.28 5.91 27.42
CA LEU A 378 1.35 5.59 28.86
C LEU A 378 2.36 6.45 29.63
N VAL A 379 2.98 7.44 28.98
CA VAL A 379 4.02 8.30 29.58
C VAL A 379 3.57 8.86 30.94
N GLY A 380 2.30 9.29 31.05
CA GLY A 380 1.78 9.80 32.33
C GLY A 380 1.76 8.77 33.47
N ALA A 381 1.48 7.50 33.16
CA ALA A 381 1.48 6.40 34.11
C ALA A 381 2.91 5.91 34.43
N LEU A 382 3.82 6.04 33.50
CA LEU A 382 5.23 5.65 33.65
C LEU A 382 6.10 6.76 34.24
N SER A 383 5.53 7.94 34.47
CA SER A 383 6.25 9.09 35.05
C SER A 383 5.91 9.26 36.53
N ARG A 384 6.94 9.54 37.34
CA ARG A 384 6.77 9.91 38.74
C ARG A 384 7.32 11.31 38.96
N PHE A 385 6.52 12.20 39.51
CA PHE A 385 6.86 13.62 39.71
C PHE A 385 7.34 14.33 38.43
N GLY A 386 6.77 13.97 37.27
CA GLY A 386 7.17 14.51 35.96
C GLY A 386 8.46 13.93 35.36
N ILE A 387 9.10 12.96 36.02
CA ILE A 387 10.30 12.29 35.54
C ILE A 387 9.91 10.96 34.89
N ARG A 388 10.28 10.76 33.63
CA ARG A 388 10.06 9.52 32.89
C ARG A 388 10.91 8.39 33.46
N SER A 389 10.36 7.18 33.50
CA SER A 389 11.09 5.97 33.90
C SER A 389 11.57 5.21 32.65
N THR A 390 12.78 5.48 32.19
CA THR A 390 13.37 4.77 31.02
C THR A 390 13.34 3.26 31.18
N ALA A 391 13.67 2.76 32.39
CA ALA A 391 13.61 1.33 32.66
C ALA A 391 12.19 0.74 32.55
N GLY A 392 11.18 1.51 33.00
CA GLY A 392 9.77 1.11 32.88
C GLY A 392 9.29 1.12 31.44
N GLU A 393 9.69 2.11 30.66
CA GLU A 393 9.36 2.23 29.24
C GLU A 393 9.97 1.08 28.42
N GLN A 394 11.25 0.77 28.66
CA GLN A 394 11.92 -0.36 28.01
C GLN A 394 11.33 -1.73 28.40
N ALA A 395 10.95 -1.90 29.69
CA ALA A 395 10.29 -3.11 30.14
C ALA A 395 8.95 -3.32 29.43
N LEU A 396 8.14 -2.24 29.32
CA LEU A 396 6.88 -2.25 28.60
C LEU A 396 7.08 -2.57 27.11
N ALA A 397 8.08 -1.95 26.47
CA ALA A 397 8.38 -2.21 25.05
C ALA A 397 8.78 -3.67 24.81
N ARG A 398 9.66 -4.25 25.63
CA ARG A 398 10.02 -5.67 25.54
C ARG A 398 8.83 -6.61 25.73
N GLN A 399 7.95 -6.27 26.68
CA GLN A 399 6.72 -7.03 26.88
C GLN A 399 5.81 -6.98 25.64
N ALA A 400 5.60 -5.79 25.08
CA ALA A 400 4.79 -5.61 23.88
C ALA A 400 5.38 -6.34 22.67
N VAL A 401 6.70 -6.22 22.44
CA VAL A 401 7.41 -6.94 21.38
C VAL A 401 7.20 -8.45 21.49
N LYS A 402 7.32 -9.01 22.69
CA LYS A 402 7.12 -10.44 22.93
C LYS A 402 5.66 -10.85 22.77
N ALA A 403 4.71 -10.06 23.32
CA ALA A 403 3.29 -10.40 23.30
C ALA A 403 2.69 -10.33 21.90
N LEU A 404 3.14 -9.39 21.08
CA LEU A 404 2.64 -9.15 19.72
C LEU A 404 3.50 -9.79 18.63
N GLY A 405 4.64 -10.42 19.00
CA GLY A 405 5.55 -11.03 18.03
C GLY A 405 6.21 -10.02 17.08
N ILE A 406 6.48 -8.79 17.53
CA ILE A 406 7.08 -7.75 16.71
C ILE A 406 8.50 -8.17 16.30
N ARG A 407 8.76 -8.25 15.00
CA ARG A 407 10.09 -8.58 14.46
C ARG A 407 10.93 -7.31 14.39
N CYS A 408 11.86 -7.16 15.31
CA CYS A 408 12.78 -6.04 15.39
C CYS A 408 14.16 -6.54 15.88
N GLU A 409 15.22 -5.82 15.51
CA GLU A 409 16.58 -6.11 15.98
C GLU A 409 16.79 -5.59 17.41
N ASP A 410 16.32 -4.37 17.65
CA ASP A 410 16.40 -3.70 18.94
C ASP A 410 15.12 -2.85 19.15
N ILE A 411 14.68 -2.75 20.40
CA ILE A 411 13.57 -1.88 20.82
C ILE A 411 13.86 -0.39 20.64
N GLU A 412 15.15 -0.01 20.56
CA GLU A 412 15.60 1.37 20.36
C GLU A 412 15.71 1.75 18.86
N GLN A 413 15.51 0.80 17.93
CA GLN A 413 15.46 1.15 16.51
C GLN A 413 14.25 2.03 16.17
N ALA A 414 14.39 2.88 15.14
CA ALA A 414 13.32 3.75 14.70
C ALA A 414 12.12 2.94 14.15
N ALA A 415 10.90 3.26 14.58
CA ALA A 415 9.69 2.56 14.16
C ALA A 415 9.49 2.57 12.62
N GLY A 416 9.97 3.61 11.94
CA GLY A 416 9.88 3.72 10.48
C GLY A 416 10.72 2.69 9.70
N THR A 417 11.65 1.97 10.36
CA THR A 417 12.46 0.91 9.73
C THR A 417 11.75 -0.44 9.71
N LEU A 418 10.65 -0.58 10.46
CA LEU A 418 9.86 -1.80 10.48
C LEU A 418 9.05 -1.95 9.19
N SER A 419 8.95 -3.18 8.70
CA SER A 419 8.05 -3.50 7.59
C SER A 419 6.58 -3.43 8.04
N GLY A 420 5.65 -3.34 7.07
CA GLY A 420 4.24 -3.36 7.34
C GLY A 420 3.76 -4.78 7.64
N GLY A 421 3.73 -5.15 8.89
CA GLY A 421 3.24 -6.49 9.27
C GLY A 421 3.60 -6.82 10.69
#